data_476327f707a2db76113d79aa409755f6
#
_entry.id   476327f707a2db76113d79aa409755f6
#
_cell.length_a   1.000
_cell.length_b   1.000
_cell.length_c   1.000
_cell.angle_alpha   90.00
_cell.angle_beta   90.00
_cell.angle_gamma   90.00
#
_symmetry.space_group_name_H-M   'P 1'
#
loop_
_entity.id
_entity.type
_entity.pdbx_description
1 polymer ?
#
loop_
_entity_poly.entity_id
_entity_poly.type
_entity_poly.pdbx_seq_one_letter_code
_entity_poly.pdbx_strand_id
1 'polypeptide(L)'
;MINLRFLTLLFLLIGVVSCDDTRVFDEYKTVSDSWEKDEKISFALPELDSLQGYNLFINVRNTNDYKFSNLFLISEMEFPNGKIVTDTLEYEMAKPNGEWLGVGFTDLKESKLWYKENVNFAEKGVYKVVLQHAMRKNGETLGINSLEGITDIGFRIEFAENPK
;
A
#
# COMPACT_ATOMS: atom_id res chain seq x y z
N MET A 1 37.23 -22.98 -25.96
CA MET A 1 36.66 -23.74 -24.83
C MET A 1 36.05 -22.74 -23.85
N ILE A 2 34.75 -22.65 -23.80
CA ILE A 2 34.05 -21.76 -22.85
C ILE A 2 34.24 -22.35 -21.46
N ASN A 3 34.83 -21.60 -20.53
CA ASN A 3 35.08 -22.05 -19.19
C ASN A 3 33.74 -22.41 -18.48
N LEU A 4 33.60 -23.65 -18.02
CA LEU A 4 32.41 -24.14 -17.29
C LEU A 4 32.02 -23.22 -16.13
N ARG A 5 32.99 -22.55 -15.51
CA ARG A 5 32.75 -21.52 -14.46
C ARG A 5 32.06 -20.27 -14.97
N PHE A 6 32.31 -19.88 -16.23
CA PHE A 6 31.62 -18.72 -16.85
C PHE A 6 30.17 -19.06 -17.20
N LEU A 7 29.92 -20.31 -17.62
CA LEU A 7 28.58 -20.82 -17.91
C LEU A 7 27.72 -20.90 -16.63
N THR A 8 28.32 -21.33 -15.51
CA THR A 8 27.64 -21.41 -14.21
C THR A 8 27.30 -19.99 -13.67
N LEU A 9 28.20 -19.04 -13.83
CA LEU A 9 27.97 -17.64 -13.43
C LEU A 9 26.86 -16.98 -14.28
N LEU A 10 26.82 -17.25 -15.58
CA LEU A 10 25.80 -16.78 -16.50
C LEU A 10 24.43 -17.37 -16.18
N PHE A 11 24.36 -18.64 -15.78
CA PHE A 11 23.12 -19.30 -15.40
C PHE A 11 22.55 -18.78 -14.07
N LEU A 12 23.42 -18.36 -13.15
CA LEU A 12 23.01 -17.74 -11.88
C LEU A 12 22.42 -16.35 -12.06
N LEU A 13 22.79 -15.64 -13.14
CA LEU A 13 22.30 -14.27 -13.40
C LEU A 13 20.89 -14.24 -14.02
N ILE A 14 20.42 -15.33 -14.62
CA ILE A 14 19.14 -15.41 -15.34
C ILE A 14 17.97 -15.69 -14.41
N GLY A 15 18.22 -16.13 -13.16
CA GLY A 15 17.21 -16.59 -12.22
C GLY A 15 16.44 -15.51 -11.42
N VAL A 16 16.69 -14.22 -11.63
CA VAL A 16 16.15 -13.14 -10.76
C VAL A 16 15.14 -12.21 -11.42
N VAL A 17 14.59 -12.57 -12.58
CA VAL A 17 13.48 -11.78 -13.16
C VAL A 17 12.17 -12.40 -12.69
N SER A 18 11.70 -11.99 -11.51
CA SER A 18 10.33 -12.24 -11.07
C SER A 18 9.45 -11.15 -11.66
N CYS A 19 8.75 -11.43 -12.76
CA CYS A 19 7.67 -10.56 -13.23
C CYS A 19 6.45 -10.78 -12.32
N ASP A 20 5.94 -9.70 -11.76
CA ASP A 20 4.65 -9.69 -11.06
C ASP A 20 3.57 -9.33 -12.08
N ASP A 21 3.03 -10.37 -12.73
CA ASP A 21 2.06 -10.24 -13.83
C ASP A 21 0.68 -9.75 -13.34
N THR A 22 0.43 -9.75 -12.04
CA THR A 22 -0.84 -9.29 -11.47
C THR A 22 -0.89 -7.79 -11.26
N ARG A 23 0.25 -7.12 -11.20
CA ARG A 23 0.37 -5.71 -10.88
C ARG A 23 -0.06 -4.82 -12.04
N VAL A 24 -1.06 -3.96 -11.78
CA VAL A 24 -1.56 -2.93 -12.71
C VAL A 24 -1.02 -1.56 -12.36
N PHE A 25 -0.95 -1.25 -11.06
CA PHE A 25 -0.47 0.02 -10.53
C PHE A 25 0.22 -0.20 -9.19
N ASP A 26 1.30 0.52 -8.93
CA ASP A 26 2.01 0.46 -7.66
C ASP A 26 2.86 1.72 -7.50
N GLU A 27 2.37 2.67 -6.74
CA GLU A 27 3.04 3.96 -6.49
C GLU A 27 3.21 4.17 -4.99
N TYR A 28 4.37 4.67 -4.58
CA TYR A 28 4.67 5.06 -3.21
C TYR A 28 4.94 6.56 -3.13
N LYS A 29 4.55 7.14 -2.01
CA LYS A 29 4.90 8.50 -1.62
C LYS A 29 5.56 8.47 -0.25
N THR A 30 6.75 9.02 -0.20
CA THR A 30 7.49 9.16 1.06
C THR A 30 6.83 10.27 1.87
N VAL A 31 6.56 9.99 3.13
CA VAL A 31 6.21 11.01 4.12
C VAL A 31 7.50 11.55 4.72
N SER A 32 7.51 12.80 5.14
CA SER A 32 8.65 13.40 5.83
C SER A 32 8.91 12.67 7.16
N ASP A 33 9.75 13.18 8.03
CA ASP A 33 10.17 12.55 9.30
C ASP A 33 9.03 11.92 10.12
N SER A 34 7.80 12.36 9.87
CA SER A 34 6.54 11.84 10.45
C SER A 34 5.37 12.15 9.53
N TRP A 35 4.32 11.33 9.59
CA TRP A 35 3.09 11.61 8.85
C TRP A 35 2.18 12.52 9.65
N GLU A 36 2.02 13.76 9.16
CA GLU A 36 1.18 14.75 9.82
C GLU A 36 -0.31 14.47 9.60
N LYS A 37 -1.14 14.75 10.62
CA LYS A 37 -2.57 14.49 10.61
C LYS A 37 -3.30 15.13 9.43
N ASP A 38 -2.88 16.33 9.04
CA ASP A 38 -3.51 17.09 7.96
C ASP A 38 -2.84 16.84 6.61
N GLU A 39 -1.78 16.01 6.57
CA GLU A 39 -1.09 15.61 5.34
C GLU A 39 -1.89 14.53 4.63
N LYS A 40 -2.49 14.90 3.51
CA LYS A 40 -3.22 14.00 2.63
C LYS A 40 -2.32 13.47 1.52
N ILE A 41 -2.19 12.15 1.46
CA ILE A 41 -1.43 11.43 0.43
C ILE A 41 -2.38 11.03 -0.69
N SER A 42 -2.14 11.50 -1.91
CA SER A 42 -3.07 11.27 -3.03
C SER A 42 -2.42 10.54 -4.20
N PHE A 43 -3.17 9.64 -4.83
CA PHE A 43 -2.76 8.84 -5.98
C PHE A 43 -3.76 9.05 -7.11
N ALA A 44 -3.28 9.46 -8.30
CA ALA A 44 -4.09 9.47 -9.50
C ALA A 44 -3.97 8.10 -10.17
N LEU A 45 -5.10 7.39 -10.32
CA LEU A 45 -5.08 6.06 -10.88
C LEU A 45 -4.97 6.11 -12.40
N PRO A 46 -4.28 5.14 -13.03
CA PRO A 46 -4.26 5.02 -14.49
C PRO A 46 -5.65 4.75 -15.04
N GLU A 47 -5.82 4.86 -16.34
CA GLU A 47 -7.04 4.39 -16.99
C GLU A 47 -7.15 2.87 -16.83
N LEU A 48 -8.28 2.41 -16.28
CA LEU A 48 -8.56 1.01 -15.96
C LEU A 48 -9.67 0.48 -16.88
N ASP A 49 -9.56 -0.80 -17.27
CA ASP A 49 -10.59 -1.45 -18.08
C ASP A 49 -11.83 -1.71 -17.21
N SER A 50 -12.99 -1.19 -17.65
CA SER A 50 -14.26 -1.32 -16.94
C SER A 50 -14.83 -2.74 -16.90
N LEU A 51 -14.34 -3.62 -17.78
CA LEU A 51 -14.77 -5.04 -17.83
C LEU A 51 -13.93 -5.95 -16.92
N GLN A 52 -12.83 -5.41 -16.38
CA GLN A 52 -11.91 -6.13 -15.54
C GLN A 52 -12.19 -5.88 -14.05
N GLY A 53 -12.08 -6.92 -13.23
CA GLY A 53 -12.09 -6.80 -11.77
C GLY A 53 -10.68 -6.51 -11.23
N TYR A 54 -10.61 -5.71 -10.17
CA TYR A 54 -9.35 -5.30 -9.55
C TYR A 54 -9.39 -5.47 -8.04
N ASN A 55 -8.25 -5.86 -7.47
CA ASN A 55 -8.00 -5.86 -6.04
C ASN A 55 -7.18 -4.64 -5.68
N LEU A 56 -7.61 -3.90 -4.67
CA LEU A 56 -6.98 -2.67 -4.22
C LEU A 56 -6.29 -2.88 -2.88
N PHE A 57 -5.07 -2.37 -2.77
CA PHE A 57 -4.25 -2.48 -1.56
C PHE A 57 -3.69 -1.11 -1.17
N ILE A 58 -3.53 -0.92 0.13
CA ILE A 58 -2.75 0.17 0.71
C ILE A 58 -1.46 -0.44 1.23
N ASN A 59 -0.33 0.05 0.75
CA ASN A 59 0.97 -0.37 1.24
C ASN A 59 1.49 0.65 2.25
N VAL A 60 2.02 0.15 3.36
CA VAL A 60 2.56 1.00 4.42
C VAL A 60 3.95 0.52 4.78
N ARG A 61 4.93 1.43 4.73
CA ARG A 61 6.27 1.16 5.25
C ARG A 61 6.45 1.85 6.58
N ASN A 62 6.95 1.10 7.55
CA ASN A 62 7.22 1.62 8.87
C ASN A 62 8.57 1.14 9.41
N THR A 63 9.15 1.95 10.30
CA THR A 63 10.32 1.60 11.10
C THR A 63 9.90 1.11 12.49
N ASN A 64 10.89 0.71 13.30
CA ASN A 64 10.67 0.37 14.71
C ASN A 64 10.27 1.58 15.58
N ASP A 65 10.33 2.81 15.05
CA ASP A 65 9.88 4.02 15.75
C ASP A 65 8.36 4.16 15.75
N TYR A 66 7.64 3.40 14.91
CA TYR A 66 6.18 3.34 14.95
C TYR A 66 5.72 2.67 16.25
N LYS A 67 4.94 3.41 17.07
CA LYS A 67 4.66 3.05 18.47
C LYS A 67 3.32 2.34 18.70
N PHE A 68 2.62 1.99 17.62
CA PHE A 68 1.27 1.41 17.70
C PHE A 68 1.23 0.03 17.05
N SER A 69 0.36 -0.84 17.54
CA SER A 69 0.11 -2.17 16.97
C SER A 69 -0.98 -2.16 15.88
N ASN A 70 -1.66 -1.04 15.67
CA ASN A 70 -2.69 -0.85 14.65
C ASN A 70 -2.50 0.48 13.91
N LEU A 71 -3.20 0.63 12.79
CA LEU A 71 -3.22 1.85 11.99
C LEU A 71 -4.65 2.15 11.56
N PHE A 72 -5.15 3.35 11.93
CA PHE A 72 -6.41 3.88 11.43
C PHE A 72 -6.16 4.82 10.25
N LEU A 73 -6.90 4.60 9.18
CA LEU A 73 -6.86 5.41 7.97
C LEU A 73 -8.26 5.92 7.60
N ILE A 74 -8.31 7.09 6.99
CA ILE A 74 -9.43 7.56 6.19
C ILE A 74 -8.98 7.48 4.73
N SER A 75 -9.76 6.79 3.90
CA SER A 75 -9.56 6.71 2.47
C SER A 75 -10.72 7.39 1.77
N GLU A 76 -10.42 8.35 0.91
CA GLU A 76 -11.41 9.01 0.03
C GLU A 76 -11.11 8.57 -1.41
N MET A 77 -12.11 7.96 -2.07
CA MET A 77 -12.03 7.66 -3.50
C MET A 77 -12.88 8.67 -4.26
N GLU A 78 -12.22 9.51 -5.03
CA GLU A 78 -12.82 10.50 -5.91
C GLU A 78 -13.06 9.87 -7.30
N PHE A 79 -14.29 9.88 -7.77
CA PHE A 79 -14.71 9.37 -9.06
C PHE A 79 -14.62 10.44 -10.14
N PRO A 80 -14.50 10.08 -11.43
CA PRO A 80 -14.45 11.04 -12.52
C PRO A 80 -15.65 12.00 -12.59
N ASN A 81 -16.82 11.57 -12.12
CA ASN A 81 -18.04 12.39 -12.04
C ASN A 81 -18.09 13.34 -10.83
N GLY A 82 -17.04 13.35 -10.00
CA GLY A 82 -16.95 14.17 -8.79
C GLY A 82 -17.58 13.53 -7.53
N LYS A 83 -18.12 12.31 -7.62
CA LYS A 83 -18.58 11.56 -6.44
C LYS A 83 -17.36 11.20 -5.58
N ILE A 84 -17.50 11.32 -4.27
CA ILE A 84 -16.49 10.87 -3.30
C ILE A 84 -17.10 9.78 -2.43
N VAL A 85 -16.36 8.70 -2.27
CA VAL A 85 -16.66 7.62 -1.32
C VAL A 85 -15.59 7.64 -0.25
N THR A 86 -16.00 7.74 1.02
CA THR A 86 -15.10 7.79 2.17
C THR A 86 -15.24 6.51 2.98
N ASP A 87 -14.13 5.85 3.24
CA ASP A 87 -14.02 4.66 4.09
C ASP A 87 -13.12 4.97 5.30
N THR A 88 -13.51 4.45 6.46
CA THR A 88 -12.64 4.41 7.65
C THR A 88 -12.14 3.00 7.82
N LEU A 89 -10.83 2.83 7.89
CA LEU A 89 -10.15 1.55 7.88
C LEU A 89 -9.33 1.40 9.15
N GLU A 90 -9.28 0.18 9.69
CA GLU A 90 -8.39 -0.20 10.78
C GLU A 90 -7.62 -1.44 10.37
N TYR A 91 -6.31 -1.40 10.57
CA TYR A 91 -5.42 -2.51 10.27
C TYR A 91 -4.54 -2.86 11.47
N GLU A 92 -4.36 -4.14 11.71
CA GLU A 92 -3.33 -4.62 12.62
C GLU A 92 -1.96 -4.50 11.93
N MET A 93 -0.98 -3.92 12.64
CA MET A 93 0.39 -3.74 12.17
C MET A 93 1.36 -4.68 12.90
N ALA A 94 1.01 -5.09 14.12
CA ALA A 94 1.83 -5.98 14.93
C ALA A 94 0.97 -6.98 15.72
N LYS A 95 1.54 -8.15 16.00
CA LYS A 95 0.98 -9.16 16.89
C LYS A 95 0.97 -8.67 18.36
N PRO A 96 0.21 -9.31 19.25
CA PRO A 96 0.19 -8.95 20.69
C PRO A 96 1.56 -9.02 21.37
N ASN A 97 2.51 -9.81 20.84
CA ASN A 97 3.88 -9.91 21.35
C ASN A 97 4.81 -8.80 20.80
N GLY A 98 4.30 -7.86 20.01
CA GLY A 98 5.06 -6.77 19.40
C GLY A 98 5.77 -7.12 18.09
N GLU A 99 5.65 -8.33 17.58
CA GLU A 99 6.20 -8.73 16.30
C GLU A 99 5.42 -8.08 15.16
N TRP A 100 6.12 -7.38 14.24
CA TRP A 100 5.50 -6.78 13.06
C TRP A 100 4.87 -7.83 12.13
N LEU A 101 3.69 -7.54 11.63
CA LEU A 101 3.03 -8.35 10.59
C LEU A 101 3.61 -8.08 9.21
N GLY A 102 4.15 -6.88 8.99
CA GLY A 102 4.84 -6.49 7.76
C GLY A 102 6.13 -7.28 7.55
N VAL A 103 6.49 -7.45 6.28
CA VAL A 103 7.73 -8.13 5.86
C VAL A 103 8.83 -7.12 5.57
N GLY A 104 10.08 -7.49 5.78
CA GLY A 104 11.23 -6.63 5.47
C GLY A 104 12.48 -7.00 6.25
N PHE A 105 13.60 -6.43 5.81
CA PHE A 105 14.90 -6.60 6.44
C PHE A 105 15.17 -5.45 7.41
N THR A 106 15.93 -5.73 8.47
CA THR A 106 16.33 -4.75 9.48
C THR A 106 15.13 -4.01 10.08
N ASP A 107 15.18 -2.70 10.11
CA ASP A 107 14.21 -1.84 10.79
C ASP A 107 13.01 -1.47 9.91
N LEU A 108 13.13 -1.57 8.58
CA LEU A 108 12.06 -1.23 7.66
C LEU A 108 11.15 -2.43 7.42
N LYS A 109 9.85 -2.26 7.68
CA LYS A 109 8.79 -3.24 7.41
C LYS A 109 7.81 -2.69 6.41
N GLU A 110 7.31 -3.56 5.54
CA GLU A 110 6.27 -3.24 4.57
C GLU A 110 5.05 -4.13 4.82
N SER A 111 3.91 -3.50 4.97
CA SER A 111 2.61 -4.15 5.11
C SER A 111 1.77 -3.88 3.86
N LYS A 112 1.32 -4.95 3.18
CA LYS A 112 0.36 -4.91 2.08
C LYS A 112 -1.03 -5.13 2.66
N LEU A 113 -1.83 -4.08 2.77
CA LEU A 113 -3.12 -4.06 3.45
C LEU A 113 -4.26 -4.12 2.44
N TRP A 114 -5.20 -5.06 2.61
CA TRP A 114 -6.39 -5.16 1.78
C TRP A 114 -7.28 -3.93 1.95
N TYR A 115 -7.64 -3.28 0.82
CA TYR A 115 -8.57 -2.17 0.83
C TYR A 115 -9.92 -2.58 0.25
N LYS A 116 -9.96 -3.02 -1.00
CA LYS A 116 -11.18 -3.49 -1.66
C LYS A 116 -10.86 -4.68 -2.57
N GLU A 117 -11.81 -5.60 -2.66
CA GLU A 117 -11.70 -6.80 -3.49
C GLU A 117 -12.66 -6.72 -4.67
N ASN A 118 -12.19 -7.17 -5.83
CA ASN A 118 -12.96 -7.34 -7.06
C ASN A 118 -13.78 -6.09 -7.46
N VAL A 119 -13.13 -4.93 -7.46
CA VAL A 119 -13.73 -3.64 -7.82
C VAL A 119 -13.71 -3.45 -9.33
N ASN A 120 -14.82 -2.96 -9.92
CA ASN A 120 -14.87 -2.52 -11.30
C ASN A 120 -14.90 -0.98 -11.38
N PHE A 121 -14.14 -0.41 -12.30
CA PHE A 121 -14.08 1.02 -12.58
C PHE A 121 -14.93 1.33 -13.82
N ALA A 122 -16.24 1.50 -13.60
CA ALA A 122 -17.21 1.62 -14.70
C ALA A 122 -17.21 2.98 -15.39
N GLU A 123 -16.74 4.04 -14.74
CA GLU A 123 -16.74 5.39 -15.28
C GLU A 123 -15.42 5.68 -15.98
N LYS A 124 -15.50 6.28 -17.17
CA LYS A 124 -14.31 6.73 -17.89
C LYS A 124 -13.75 8.00 -17.26
N GLY A 125 -12.45 8.05 -17.11
CA GLY A 125 -11.73 9.21 -16.56
C GLY A 125 -10.78 8.81 -15.44
N VAL A 126 -10.21 9.81 -14.78
CA VAL A 126 -9.23 9.63 -13.72
C VAL A 126 -9.93 9.46 -12.38
N TYR A 127 -9.70 8.33 -11.74
CA TYR A 127 -10.02 8.13 -10.33
C TYR A 127 -8.85 8.63 -9.49
N LYS A 128 -9.14 9.13 -8.30
CA LYS A 128 -8.11 9.55 -7.35
C LYS A 128 -8.40 8.95 -6.00
N VAL A 129 -7.36 8.41 -5.36
CA VAL A 129 -7.41 7.93 -3.98
C VAL A 129 -6.65 8.90 -3.10
N VAL A 130 -7.24 9.28 -1.99
CA VAL A 130 -6.62 10.17 -0.99
C VAL A 130 -6.61 9.44 0.34
N LEU A 131 -5.43 9.32 0.95
CA LEU A 131 -5.23 8.65 2.23
C LEU A 131 -4.80 9.65 3.29
N GLN A 132 -5.32 9.49 4.50
CA GLN A 132 -4.99 10.28 5.69
C GLN A 132 -5.01 9.37 6.90
N HIS A 133 -4.08 9.53 7.84
CA HIS A 133 -4.17 8.78 9.10
C HIS A 133 -5.22 9.39 10.03
N ALA A 134 -5.89 8.52 10.78
CA ALA A 134 -6.90 8.89 11.76
C ALA A 134 -6.55 8.35 13.17
N MET A 135 -5.25 8.27 13.45
CA MET A 135 -4.75 7.71 14.71
C MET A 135 -5.09 8.61 15.90
N ARG A 136 -5.41 7.96 17.02
CA ARG A 136 -5.61 8.59 18.32
C ARG A 136 -5.14 7.64 19.42
N LYS A 137 -4.71 8.19 20.54
CA LYS A 137 -4.38 7.39 21.71
C LYS A 137 -5.65 6.86 22.38
N ASN A 138 -5.54 5.67 22.93
CA ASN A 138 -6.65 5.06 23.63
C ASN A 138 -7.13 5.95 24.81
N GLY A 139 -8.44 6.23 24.84
CA GLY A 139 -9.05 7.10 25.85
C GLY A 139 -8.95 8.61 25.54
N GLU A 140 -8.27 9.03 24.48
CA GLU A 140 -8.21 10.43 24.05
C GLU A 140 -9.21 10.71 22.94
N THR A 141 -9.85 11.88 22.98
CA THR A 141 -10.75 12.33 21.91
C THR A 141 -10.02 13.03 20.79
N LEU A 142 -8.84 13.59 21.08
CA LEU A 142 -8.01 14.28 20.09
C LEU A 142 -7.16 13.27 19.32
N GLY A 143 -7.09 13.44 18.01
CA GLY A 143 -6.19 12.68 17.15
C GLY A 143 -4.72 13.01 17.41
N ILE A 144 -3.85 12.08 17.02
CA ILE A 144 -2.39 12.28 17.01
C ILE A 144 -2.08 13.26 15.88
N ASN A 145 -1.30 14.31 16.16
CA ASN A 145 -0.97 15.31 15.15
C ASN A 145 0.14 14.81 14.22
N SER A 146 1.13 14.11 14.77
CA SER A 146 2.30 13.63 14.04
C SER A 146 2.54 12.16 14.36
N LEU A 147 2.57 11.32 13.34
CA LEU A 147 2.69 9.87 13.42
C LEU A 147 4.10 9.45 13.02
N GLU A 148 4.97 9.30 14.03
CA GLU A 148 6.35 8.87 13.84
C GLU A 148 6.45 7.43 13.34
N GLY A 149 7.51 7.13 12.58
CA GLY A 149 7.87 5.78 12.18
C GLY A 149 7.15 5.26 10.93
N ILE A 150 6.22 6.00 10.34
CA ILE A 150 5.72 5.75 8.99
C ILE A 150 6.65 6.47 8.01
N THR A 151 7.19 5.76 7.02
CA THR A 151 8.13 6.32 6.04
C THR A 151 7.53 6.51 4.66
N ASP A 152 6.68 5.57 4.23
CA ASP A 152 6.07 5.61 2.92
C ASP A 152 4.64 5.08 2.98
N ILE A 153 3.77 5.69 2.18
CA ILE A 153 2.43 5.22 1.90
C ILE A 153 2.36 4.90 0.42
N GLY A 154 1.85 3.72 0.10
CA GLY A 154 1.67 3.27 -1.27
C GLY A 154 0.22 2.92 -1.57
N PHE A 155 -0.13 2.99 -2.84
CA PHE A 155 -1.39 2.46 -3.36
C PHE A 155 -1.09 1.49 -4.49
N ARG A 156 -1.68 0.29 -4.40
CA ARG A 156 -1.43 -0.79 -5.35
C ARG A 156 -2.74 -1.35 -5.89
N ILE A 157 -2.75 -1.64 -7.19
CA ILE A 157 -3.85 -2.27 -7.90
C ILE A 157 -3.33 -3.54 -8.55
N GLU A 158 -4.03 -4.63 -8.36
CA GLU A 158 -3.76 -5.91 -9.01
C GLU A 158 -5.01 -6.38 -9.77
N PHE A 159 -4.83 -7.17 -10.82
CA PHE A 159 -5.95 -7.88 -11.43
C PHE A 159 -6.59 -8.80 -10.38
N ALA A 160 -7.92 -8.77 -10.29
CA ALA A 160 -8.62 -9.79 -9.55
C ALA A 160 -8.50 -11.12 -10.31
N GLU A 161 -8.15 -12.20 -9.61
CA GLU A 161 -8.20 -13.53 -10.22
C GLU A 161 -9.65 -13.82 -10.60
N ASN A 162 -9.90 -14.13 -11.88
CA ASN A 162 -11.18 -14.63 -12.29
C ASN A 162 -11.43 -15.97 -11.58
N PRO A 163 -12.47 -16.11 -10.77
CA PRO A 163 -12.83 -17.42 -10.25
C PRO A 163 -13.07 -18.35 -11.44
N LYS A 164 -12.28 -19.41 -11.52
CA LYS A 164 -12.41 -20.47 -12.53
C LYS A 164 -13.73 -21.19 -12.36
#